data_9f280f334591d11b705b9b526a70e216
#
_entry.id   9f280f334591d11b705b9b526a70e216
#
_cell.length_a   1.000
_cell.length_b   1.000
_cell.length_c   1.000
_cell.angle_alpha   90.00
_cell.angle_beta   90.00
_cell.angle_gamma   90.00
#
_symmetry.space_group_name_H-M   'P 1'
#
loop_
_entity.id
_entity.type
_entity.pdbx_description
1 polymer ?
#
loop_
_entity_poly.entity_id
_entity_poly.type
_entity_poly.pdbx_seq_one_letter_code
_entity_poly.pdbx_strand_id
1 'polypeptide(L)'
;MLLVYAGHLWRLLTTANAPAGRAAAPAWVAVAEWAVVFVLVGLSLFWAATDYSAAVGRSRAQQAVAELPREPNAVVYSERSLSLHAPGVRETRCQDPEAAYRYRYDGLKLVVQSGGQYLFLPEGWTPGNGVAVLMPRSDSLRLEFTRAAAGPPQRPSC
;
A
#
# COMPACT_ATOMS: atom_id res chain seq x y z
N MET A 1 8.81 -2.93 31.61
CA MET A 1 8.72 -3.22 33.05
C MET A 1 8.05 -4.55 33.35
N LEU A 2 6.96 -4.96 32.75
CA LEU A 2 6.28 -6.25 32.99
C LEU A 2 7.13 -7.50 32.73
N LEU A 3 8.01 -7.51 31.74
CA LEU A 3 8.89 -8.67 31.43
C LEU A 3 9.97 -8.89 32.46
N VAL A 4 10.49 -7.84 33.08
CA VAL A 4 11.49 -7.96 34.18
C VAL A 4 10.83 -8.52 35.43
N TYR A 5 9.59 -8.14 35.71
CA TYR A 5 8.82 -8.72 36.83
C TYR A 5 8.45 -10.18 36.57
N ALA A 6 8.05 -10.54 35.37
CA ALA A 6 7.76 -11.93 35.00
C ALA A 6 8.99 -12.84 35.14
N GLY A 7 10.16 -12.36 34.70
CA GLY A 7 11.43 -13.10 34.88
C GLY A 7 11.85 -13.25 36.34
N HIS A 8 11.57 -12.27 37.19
CA HIS A 8 11.85 -12.34 38.61
C HIS A 8 10.90 -13.28 39.34
N LEU A 9 9.60 -13.24 39.00
CA LEU A 9 8.63 -14.19 39.55
C LEU A 9 8.94 -15.64 39.14
N TRP A 10 9.33 -15.87 37.91
CA TRP A 10 9.71 -17.18 37.41
C TRP A 10 10.92 -17.73 38.15
N ARG A 11 11.96 -16.90 38.36
CA ARG A 11 13.13 -17.32 39.18
C ARG A 11 12.72 -17.69 40.60
N LEU A 12 11.86 -16.92 41.24
CA LEU A 12 11.39 -17.21 42.59
C LEU A 12 10.57 -18.52 42.66
N LEU A 13 9.75 -18.80 41.65
CA LEU A 13 8.95 -20.02 41.56
C LEU A 13 9.81 -21.25 41.26
N THR A 14 10.86 -21.13 40.44
CA THR A 14 11.78 -22.24 40.14
C THR A 14 12.75 -22.55 41.30
N THR A 15 13.13 -21.53 42.08
CA THR A 15 13.96 -21.76 43.29
C THR A 15 13.17 -22.32 44.46
N ALA A 16 11.88 -21.99 44.59
CA ALA A 16 11.02 -22.52 45.66
C ALA A 16 10.63 -23.99 45.49
N ASN A 17 10.67 -24.53 44.26
CA ASN A 17 10.30 -25.91 43.94
C ASN A 17 11.49 -26.84 43.63
N ALA A 18 12.72 -26.49 43.99
CA ALA A 18 13.86 -27.35 43.74
C ALA A 18 13.88 -28.48 44.79
N PRO A 19 13.55 -29.75 44.47
CA PRO A 19 13.75 -30.87 45.36
C PRO A 19 15.26 -31.04 45.57
N ALA A 20 15.67 -31.13 46.83
CA ALA A 20 17.02 -31.41 47.22
C ALA A 20 17.47 -32.75 46.60
N GLY A 21 18.33 -32.67 45.56
CA GLY A 21 18.86 -33.88 44.88
C GLY A 21 18.91 -33.83 43.35
N ARG A 22 18.50 -32.73 42.68
CA ARG A 22 18.66 -32.62 41.24
C ARG A 22 20.12 -32.32 40.90
N ALA A 23 20.76 -33.23 40.13
CA ALA A 23 22.03 -32.94 39.46
C ALA A 23 21.93 -31.59 38.73
N ALA A 24 22.96 -30.76 38.91
CA ALA A 24 22.99 -29.43 38.24
C ALA A 24 22.73 -29.62 36.75
N ALA A 25 21.68 -28.97 36.24
CA ALA A 25 21.35 -29.04 34.80
C ALA A 25 22.58 -28.58 34.01
N PRO A 26 22.96 -29.28 32.94
CA PRO A 26 24.14 -28.92 32.16
C PRO A 26 23.94 -27.53 31.55
N ALA A 27 25.02 -26.77 31.43
CA ALA A 27 24.99 -25.35 31.01
C ALA A 27 24.26 -25.13 29.66
N TRP A 28 24.26 -26.13 28.76
CA TRP A 28 23.55 -26.05 27.48
C TRP A 28 22.02 -25.97 27.64
N VAL A 29 21.44 -26.50 28.71
CA VAL A 29 20.00 -26.41 28.99
C VAL A 29 19.58 -24.95 29.22
N ALA A 30 20.38 -24.22 29.99
CA ALA A 30 20.12 -22.79 30.19
C ALA A 30 20.22 -21.99 28.90
N VAL A 31 21.19 -22.31 28.05
CA VAL A 31 21.34 -21.68 26.74
C VAL A 31 20.13 -21.99 25.83
N ALA A 32 19.69 -23.25 25.82
CA ALA A 32 18.52 -23.68 25.05
C ALA A 32 17.23 -22.95 25.51
N GLU A 33 17.06 -22.83 26.86
CA GLU A 33 15.92 -22.10 27.42
C GLU A 33 15.90 -20.63 26.98
N TRP A 34 17.02 -19.94 27.04
CA TRP A 34 17.14 -18.57 26.60
C TRP A 34 16.92 -18.44 25.08
N ALA A 35 17.41 -19.38 24.27
CA ALA A 35 17.19 -19.41 22.84
C ALA A 35 15.71 -19.56 22.52
N VAL A 36 14.97 -20.44 23.17
CA VAL A 36 13.54 -20.61 23.02
C VAL A 36 12.79 -19.34 23.40
N VAL A 37 13.11 -18.73 24.52
CA VAL A 37 12.49 -17.47 24.95
C VAL A 37 12.74 -16.37 23.90
N PHE A 38 13.97 -16.25 23.41
CA PHE A 38 14.31 -15.26 22.38
C PHE A 38 13.51 -15.47 21.10
N VAL A 39 13.41 -16.71 20.62
CA VAL A 39 12.64 -17.06 19.43
C VAL A 39 11.15 -16.73 19.61
N LEU A 40 10.57 -17.09 20.77
CA LEU A 40 9.15 -16.82 21.05
C LEU A 40 8.86 -15.32 21.12
N VAL A 41 9.73 -14.55 21.78
CA VAL A 41 9.59 -13.10 21.85
C VAL A 41 9.76 -12.48 20.45
N GLY A 42 10.77 -12.91 19.70
CA GLY A 42 11.00 -12.44 18.33
C GLY A 42 9.81 -12.73 17.39
N LEU A 43 9.26 -13.94 17.46
CA LEU A 43 8.10 -14.33 16.68
C LEU A 43 6.87 -13.52 17.07
N SER A 44 6.64 -13.31 18.37
CA SER A 44 5.52 -12.51 18.85
C SER A 44 5.61 -11.06 18.40
N LEU A 45 6.79 -10.46 18.44
CA LEU A 45 7.02 -9.11 17.94
C LEU A 45 6.84 -9.01 16.43
N PHE A 46 7.27 -10.02 15.68
CA PHE A 46 7.08 -10.10 14.25
C PHE A 46 5.60 -10.12 13.89
N TRP A 47 4.81 -10.97 14.54
CA TRP A 47 3.36 -11.03 14.34
C TRP A 47 2.67 -9.70 14.69
N ALA A 48 3.02 -9.12 15.83
CA ALA A 48 2.47 -7.83 16.25
C ALA A 48 2.80 -6.72 15.25
N ALA A 49 4.02 -6.66 14.72
CA ALA A 49 4.42 -5.69 13.70
C ALA A 49 3.67 -5.90 12.38
N THR A 50 3.44 -7.15 11.98
CA THR A 50 2.71 -7.49 10.76
C THR A 50 1.25 -7.07 10.87
N ASP A 51 0.57 -7.40 11.97
CA ASP A 51 -0.82 -7.02 12.20
C ASP A 51 -1.01 -5.51 12.27
N TYR A 52 -0.11 -4.82 12.98
CA TYR A 52 -0.11 -3.35 13.03
C TYR A 52 0.06 -2.73 11.65
N SER A 53 1.02 -3.23 10.87
CA SER A 53 1.28 -2.72 9.52
C SER A 53 0.08 -2.91 8.59
N ALA A 54 -0.59 -4.06 8.68
CA ALA A 54 -1.79 -4.35 7.91
C ALA A 54 -2.97 -3.43 8.32
N ALA A 55 -3.15 -3.17 9.62
CA ALA A 55 -4.19 -2.27 10.12
C ALA A 55 -3.96 -0.83 9.67
N VAL A 56 -2.73 -0.33 9.78
CA VAL A 56 -2.35 1.02 9.31
C VAL A 56 -2.50 1.14 7.79
N GLY A 57 -2.08 0.10 7.04
CA GLY A 57 -2.24 0.07 5.59
C GLY A 57 -3.69 0.18 5.14
N ARG A 58 -4.60 -0.57 5.77
CA ARG A 58 -6.04 -0.50 5.49
C ARG A 58 -6.63 0.87 5.82
N SER A 59 -6.27 1.46 6.95
CA SER A 59 -6.73 2.78 7.35
C SER A 59 -6.29 3.85 6.35
N ARG A 60 -5.02 3.84 5.93
CA ARG A 60 -4.50 4.77 4.92
C ARG A 60 -5.16 4.58 3.55
N ALA A 61 -5.40 3.34 3.15
CA ALA A 61 -6.11 3.07 1.89
C ALA A 61 -7.54 3.64 1.91
N GLN A 62 -8.26 3.49 3.02
CA GLN A 62 -9.60 4.07 3.18
C GLN A 62 -9.57 5.60 3.15
N GLN A 63 -8.59 6.22 3.79
CA GLN A 63 -8.40 7.67 3.74
C GLN A 63 -8.09 8.15 2.32
N ALA A 64 -7.19 7.48 1.60
CA ALA A 64 -6.88 7.81 0.21
C ALA A 64 -8.12 7.74 -0.70
N VAL A 65 -8.98 6.74 -0.50
CA VAL A 65 -10.25 6.63 -1.25
C VAL A 65 -11.19 7.79 -0.90
N ALA A 66 -11.30 8.17 0.37
CA ALA A 66 -12.14 9.29 0.81
C ALA A 66 -11.63 10.65 0.28
N GLU A 67 -10.33 10.79 0.09
CA GLU A 67 -9.68 11.99 -0.44
C GLU A 67 -9.65 12.02 -1.97
N LEU A 68 -9.87 10.88 -2.63
CA LEU A 68 -9.83 10.75 -4.09
C LEU A 68 -10.62 11.84 -4.86
N PRO A 69 -11.83 12.28 -4.43
CA PRO A 69 -12.55 13.35 -5.11
C PRO A 69 -11.82 14.70 -5.12
N ARG A 70 -10.94 14.94 -4.12
CA ARG A 70 -10.19 16.19 -3.98
C ARG A 70 -8.87 16.18 -4.72
N GLU A 71 -8.37 14.98 -5.07
CA GLU A 71 -7.14 14.83 -5.81
C GLU A 71 -7.24 15.43 -7.21
N PRO A 72 -6.16 16.00 -7.75
CA PRO A 72 -6.14 16.52 -9.12
C PRO A 72 -6.55 15.47 -10.14
N ASN A 73 -7.30 15.89 -11.15
CA ASN A 73 -7.59 15.02 -12.27
C ASN A 73 -6.35 14.88 -13.16
N ALA A 74 -6.06 13.65 -13.53
CA ALA A 74 -5.01 13.32 -14.48
C ALA A 74 -5.62 13.14 -15.87
N VAL A 75 -5.12 13.90 -16.84
CA VAL A 75 -5.41 13.72 -18.24
C VAL A 75 -4.25 12.96 -18.86
N VAL A 76 -4.54 11.82 -19.45
CA VAL A 76 -3.55 10.97 -20.09
C VAL A 76 -3.68 11.11 -21.62
N TYR A 77 -2.60 11.48 -22.27
CA TYR A 77 -2.51 11.47 -23.72
C TYR A 77 -1.69 10.27 -24.17
N SER A 78 -2.12 9.61 -25.24
CA SER A 78 -1.45 8.43 -25.79
C SER A 78 -1.40 8.49 -27.32
N GLU A 79 -0.32 7.98 -27.90
CA GLU A 79 -0.18 7.83 -29.35
C GLU A 79 -1.17 6.77 -29.91
N ARG A 80 -1.46 5.73 -29.12
CA ARG A 80 -2.36 4.62 -29.49
C ARG A 80 -3.51 4.51 -28.51
N SER A 81 -4.64 3.96 -28.98
CA SER A 81 -5.72 3.64 -28.06
C SER A 81 -5.28 2.63 -27.03
N LEU A 82 -5.50 2.98 -25.75
CA LEU A 82 -5.27 2.12 -24.60
C LEU A 82 -6.48 1.23 -24.30
N SER A 83 -7.59 1.42 -25.03
CA SER A 83 -8.85 0.67 -24.86
C SER A 83 -9.31 0.59 -23.40
N LEU A 84 -9.21 1.71 -22.69
CA LEU A 84 -9.61 1.77 -21.28
C LEU A 84 -11.13 1.81 -21.16
N HIS A 85 -11.71 0.71 -20.71
CA HIS A 85 -13.15 0.60 -20.45
C HIS A 85 -13.40 0.58 -18.94
N ALA A 86 -13.32 1.73 -18.28
CA ALA A 86 -13.59 1.85 -16.85
C ALA A 86 -14.69 2.91 -16.61
N PRO A 87 -15.56 2.70 -15.61
CA PRO A 87 -16.60 3.67 -15.27
C PRO A 87 -16.00 5.04 -14.97
N GLY A 88 -16.49 6.10 -15.61
CA GLY A 88 -16.00 7.47 -15.43
C GLY A 88 -14.81 7.84 -16.30
N VAL A 89 -14.15 6.91 -16.95
CA VAL A 89 -13.08 7.20 -17.93
C VAL A 89 -13.68 7.50 -19.29
N ARG A 90 -13.24 8.60 -19.90
CA ARG A 90 -13.70 9.04 -21.20
C ARG A 90 -12.53 9.10 -22.17
N GLU A 91 -12.56 8.28 -23.21
CA GLU A 91 -11.63 8.35 -24.34
C GLU A 91 -12.11 9.37 -25.36
N THR A 92 -11.25 10.27 -25.78
CA THR A 92 -11.51 11.23 -26.85
C THR A 92 -10.38 11.12 -27.88
N ARG A 93 -10.75 10.99 -29.15
CA ARG A 93 -9.78 11.01 -30.25
C ARG A 93 -9.50 12.45 -30.63
N CYS A 94 -8.22 12.82 -30.72
CA CYS A 94 -7.77 14.12 -31.19
C CYS A 94 -8.12 14.31 -32.67
N GLN A 95 -8.57 15.51 -33.03
CA GLN A 95 -9.01 15.80 -34.40
C GLN A 95 -7.82 16.18 -35.30
N ASP A 96 -6.73 16.68 -34.74
CA ASP A 96 -5.53 17.05 -35.45
C ASP A 96 -4.77 15.79 -35.92
N PRO A 97 -4.64 15.53 -37.23
CA PRO A 97 -3.90 14.38 -37.75
C PRO A 97 -2.40 14.48 -37.51
N GLU A 98 -1.84 15.67 -37.27
CA GLU A 98 -0.44 15.92 -37.01
C GLU A 98 -0.11 15.88 -35.48
N ALA A 99 -1.14 15.69 -34.64
CA ALA A 99 -0.92 15.61 -33.19
C ALA A 99 -0.02 14.43 -32.82
N ALA A 100 0.99 14.69 -32.00
CA ALA A 100 1.90 13.66 -31.47
C ALA A 100 1.16 12.59 -30.68
N TYR A 101 0.06 12.98 -30.02
CA TYR A 101 -0.81 12.06 -29.28
C TYR A 101 -2.22 12.08 -29.90
N ARG A 102 -2.70 10.90 -30.24
CA ARG A 102 -3.99 10.74 -30.96
C ARG A 102 -5.18 10.49 -30.04
N TYR A 103 -4.93 10.10 -28.81
CA TYR A 103 -5.97 9.74 -27.84
C TYR A 103 -5.76 10.49 -26.54
N ARG A 104 -6.85 10.94 -25.97
CA ARG A 104 -6.92 11.61 -24.69
C ARG A 104 -7.89 10.86 -23.78
N TYR A 105 -7.48 10.66 -22.54
CA TYR A 105 -8.26 10.01 -21.50
C TYR A 105 -8.49 11.00 -20.37
N ASP A 106 -9.77 11.26 -20.08
CA ASP A 106 -10.23 12.07 -18.96
C ASP A 106 -10.89 11.19 -17.90
N GLY A 107 -11.02 11.69 -16.67
CA GLY A 107 -11.67 10.96 -15.56
C GLY A 107 -10.77 9.98 -14.86
N LEU A 108 -9.45 10.17 -14.91
CA LEU A 108 -8.46 9.43 -14.19
C LEU A 108 -7.85 10.26 -13.05
N LYS A 109 -7.48 9.62 -11.96
CA LYS A 109 -6.75 10.21 -10.84
C LYS A 109 -5.50 9.40 -10.56
N LEU A 110 -4.35 10.08 -10.46
CA LEU A 110 -3.08 9.43 -10.13
C LEU A 110 -3.03 9.21 -8.62
N VAL A 111 -2.92 7.96 -8.20
CA VAL A 111 -2.83 7.58 -6.77
C VAL A 111 -1.41 7.34 -6.34
N VAL A 112 -0.64 6.62 -7.16
CA VAL A 112 0.74 6.26 -6.83
C VAL A 112 1.59 6.26 -8.09
N GLN A 113 2.81 6.75 -7.94
CA GLN A 113 3.89 6.58 -8.91
C GLN A 113 5.04 5.83 -8.23
N SER A 114 5.37 4.65 -8.71
CA SER A 114 6.45 3.84 -8.15
C SER A 114 7.01 2.88 -9.19
N GLY A 115 8.31 2.59 -9.13
CA GLY A 115 8.95 1.58 -9.98
C GLY A 115 8.80 1.83 -11.49
N GLY A 116 8.71 3.08 -11.93
CA GLY A 116 8.49 3.40 -13.33
C GLY A 116 7.05 3.12 -13.83
N GLN A 117 6.10 2.98 -12.91
CA GLN A 117 4.70 2.75 -13.21
C GLN A 117 3.81 3.81 -12.54
N TYR A 118 2.68 4.10 -13.18
CA TYR A 118 1.63 4.96 -12.70
C TYR A 118 0.40 4.13 -12.37
N LEU A 119 -0.13 4.28 -11.16
CA LEU A 119 -1.41 3.70 -10.75
C LEU A 119 -2.49 4.78 -10.80
N PHE A 120 -3.47 4.56 -11.67
CA PHE A 120 -4.63 5.44 -11.79
C PHE A 120 -5.90 4.75 -11.28
N LEU A 121 -6.75 5.53 -10.66
CA LEU A 121 -8.13 5.15 -10.35
C LEU A 121 -9.08 6.04 -11.15
N PRO A 122 -10.18 5.49 -11.70
CA PRO A 122 -11.25 6.29 -12.27
C PRO A 122 -11.89 7.23 -11.24
N GLU A 123 -12.41 8.37 -11.67
CA GLU A 123 -13.04 9.36 -10.79
C GLU A 123 -14.21 8.79 -9.97
N GLY A 124 -14.95 7.83 -10.53
CA GLY A 124 -16.05 7.12 -9.85
C GLY A 124 -15.64 5.79 -9.21
N TRP A 125 -14.36 5.58 -8.89
CA TRP A 125 -13.87 4.33 -8.32
C TRP A 125 -14.45 4.06 -6.93
N THR A 126 -14.85 2.79 -6.70
CA THR A 126 -15.29 2.30 -5.40
C THR A 126 -14.64 0.95 -5.09
N PRO A 127 -14.43 0.60 -3.81
CA PRO A 127 -13.77 -0.67 -3.45
C PRO A 127 -14.48 -1.93 -3.95
N GLY A 128 -15.80 -1.86 -4.16
CA GLY A 128 -16.62 -3.01 -4.58
C GLY A 128 -16.76 -3.18 -6.08
N ASN A 129 -16.48 -2.16 -6.89
CA ASN A 129 -16.74 -2.17 -8.33
C ASN A 129 -15.73 -1.31 -9.11
N GLY A 130 -14.51 -1.19 -8.62
CA GLY A 130 -13.51 -0.32 -9.21
C GLY A 130 -12.43 -1.10 -9.95
N VAL A 131 -12.09 -0.63 -11.15
CA VAL A 131 -10.91 -1.08 -11.90
C VAL A 131 -9.76 -0.12 -11.59
N ALA A 132 -8.60 -0.65 -11.26
CA ALA A 132 -7.37 0.13 -11.18
C ALA A 132 -6.59 -0.02 -12.49
N VAL A 133 -6.08 1.09 -13.01
CA VAL A 133 -5.32 1.12 -14.27
C VAL A 133 -3.85 1.32 -13.96
N LEU A 134 -3.03 0.36 -14.33
CA LEU A 134 -1.58 0.43 -14.18
C LEU A 134 -0.96 0.70 -15.56
N MET A 135 -0.19 1.79 -15.66
CA MET A 135 0.47 2.18 -16.89
C MET A 135 1.97 2.29 -16.68
N PRO A 136 2.80 1.74 -17.57
CA PRO A 136 4.24 1.96 -17.53
C PRO A 136 4.55 3.42 -17.91
N ARG A 137 5.58 3.98 -17.30
CA ARG A 137 6.14 5.26 -17.75
C ARG A 137 6.80 5.04 -19.11
N SER A 138 6.33 5.75 -20.14
CA SER A 138 6.90 5.68 -21.48
C SER A 138 6.79 7.02 -22.17
N ASP A 139 7.59 7.25 -23.21
CA ASP A 139 7.57 8.48 -24.02
C ASP A 139 6.31 8.58 -24.89
N SER A 140 5.60 7.46 -25.08
CA SER A 140 4.32 7.41 -25.79
C SER A 140 3.12 7.91 -24.98
N LEU A 141 3.36 8.26 -23.68
CA LEU A 141 2.35 8.77 -22.76
C LEU A 141 2.75 10.16 -22.27
N ARG A 142 1.82 11.09 -22.29
CA ARG A 142 1.92 12.41 -21.68
C ARG A 142 0.85 12.56 -20.61
N LEU A 143 1.25 13.03 -19.44
CA LEU A 143 0.37 13.26 -18.30
C LEU A 143 0.23 14.76 -18.05
N GLU A 144 -0.99 15.21 -17.90
CA GLU A 144 -1.33 16.56 -17.46
C GLU A 144 -2.20 16.50 -16.22
N PHE A 145 -1.98 17.39 -15.28
CA PHE A 145 -2.76 17.48 -14.05
C PHE A 145 -3.59 18.74 -14.05
N THR A 146 -4.90 18.59 -13.81
CA THR A 146 -5.83 19.69 -13.69
C THR A 146 -6.44 19.71 -12.30
N ARG A 147 -6.75 20.91 -11.77
CA ARG A 147 -7.43 21.01 -10.47
C ARG A 147 -8.79 20.34 -10.53
N ALA A 148 -9.17 19.62 -9.48
CA ALA A 148 -10.46 18.94 -9.36
C ALA A 148 -11.68 19.88 -9.57
N ALA A 149 -11.53 21.17 -9.28
CA ALA A 149 -12.57 22.20 -9.42
C ALA A 149 -12.57 22.92 -10.78
N ALA A 150 -11.62 22.64 -11.68
CA ALA A 150 -11.69 23.16 -13.04
C ALA A 150 -12.82 22.42 -13.75
N GLY A 151 -13.86 23.13 -14.17
CA GLY A 151 -14.97 22.59 -14.97
C GLY A 151 -14.47 21.77 -16.17
N PRO A 152 -15.37 21.12 -16.92
CA PRO A 152 -14.94 20.27 -18.03
C PRO A 152 -13.98 21.05 -18.90
N PRO A 153 -12.78 20.52 -19.14
CA PRO A 153 -11.78 21.23 -19.93
C PRO A 153 -12.39 21.58 -21.29
N GLN A 154 -12.22 22.85 -21.66
CA GLN A 154 -12.60 23.29 -22.98
C GLN A 154 -12.09 22.28 -24.01
N ARG A 155 -12.90 21.90 -24.97
CA ARG A 155 -12.60 20.90 -25.99
C ARG A 155 -11.19 21.13 -26.53
N PRO A 156 -10.24 20.27 -26.21
CA PRO A 156 -8.92 20.44 -26.75
C PRO A 156 -8.91 19.93 -28.18
N SER A 157 -8.32 20.71 -29.01
CA SER A 157 -7.84 20.23 -30.31
C SER A 157 -6.74 19.18 -30.17
N CYS A 158 -6.44 18.75 -28.92
CA CYS A 158 -5.22 18.04 -28.57
C CYS A 158 -4.04 18.76 -29.21
#